data_1c54d1cb1fb51ce44fa1ae88c47b554c
#
_entry.id   1c54d1cb1fb51ce44fa1ae88c47b554c
#
_cell.length_a   1.000
_cell.length_b   1.000
_cell.length_c   1.000
_cell.angle_alpha   90.00
_cell.angle_beta   90.00
_cell.angle_gamma   90.00
#
_symmetry.space_group_name_H-M   'P 1'
#
loop_
_entity.id
_entity.type
_entity.pdbx_description
1 polymer ?
#
loop_
_entity_poly.entity_id
_entity_poly.type
_entity_poly.pdbx_seq_one_letter_code
_entity_poly.pdbx_strand_id
1 'polypeptide(L)'
;MPRLICIVILVAVSAIACGKPAPKSIEQLRDANPNVELAEVGDSDGGPGFSAKLYQYKSAGLKVHTMVARPEAAEPEGGWPVVIFNHGHHPEPRKYGITAEGKDHRPGDYYRRIPELYVERGYLVVVPDFRGHNNSEGFEFTEGMLESAYFTEDVLNLIAGLGDIPGINQERVFMMGHSVGGEITLRTLLATDRIKAASMWSSVGGDIWDQSYYYSRFANPDAPDSSDRDKEAITGLRSHIAELDGGFDTESAEPLNYLHELTVPLIVHHSVEDRGAAYKWSERLAKELYMHDKRYEFWSVSGDKHLFSPEDMEKAADRDVAFFRSVAR
;
A
#
# COMPACT_ATOMS: atom_id res chain seq x y z
N MET A 1 66.63 -24.08 23.78
CA MET A 1 65.82 -22.92 23.28
C MET A 1 64.71 -23.42 22.46
N PRO A 2 63.47 -23.44 22.95
CA PRO A 2 62.31 -23.84 22.14
C PRO A 2 61.81 -22.64 21.31
N ARG A 3 61.59 -22.91 20.02
CA ARG A 3 60.98 -21.97 19.07
C ARG A 3 59.48 -21.88 19.32
N LEU A 4 58.98 -20.67 19.69
CA LEU A 4 57.60 -20.35 19.75
C LEU A 4 57.07 -20.22 18.29
N ILE A 5 56.15 -21.07 17.90
CA ILE A 5 55.40 -20.96 16.68
C ILE A 5 54.15 -20.12 17.01
N CYS A 6 54.13 -18.84 16.56
CA CYS A 6 52.96 -18.01 16.60
C CYS A 6 52.01 -18.46 15.48
N ILE A 7 50.89 -19.11 15.84
CA ILE A 7 49.78 -19.37 14.94
C ILE A 7 48.96 -18.07 14.86
N VAL A 8 49.08 -17.36 13.76
CA VAL A 8 48.17 -16.24 13.44
C VAL A 8 46.87 -16.85 12.91
N ILE A 9 45.83 -16.84 13.75
CA ILE A 9 44.50 -17.18 13.32
C ILE A 9 43.97 -15.95 12.56
N LEU A 10 43.96 -16.03 11.22
CA LEU A 10 43.23 -15.08 10.37
C LEU A 10 41.73 -15.37 10.55
N VAL A 11 41.05 -14.58 11.38
CA VAL A 11 39.59 -14.53 11.38
C VAL A 11 39.21 -13.74 10.14
N ALA A 12 38.86 -14.46 9.06
CA ALA A 12 38.19 -13.86 7.94
C ALA A 12 36.81 -13.44 8.40
N VAL A 13 36.66 -12.17 8.78
CA VAL A 13 35.34 -11.54 8.90
C VAL A 13 34.84 -11.42 7.46
N SER A 14 34.08 -12.39 7.01
CA SER A 14 33.24 -12.26 5.83
C SER A 14 32.25 -11.13 6.12
N ALA A 15 32.52 -9.93 5.64
CA ALA A 15 31.52 -8.91 5.51
C ALA A 15 30.51 -9.47 4.49
N ILE A 16 29.47 -10.13 4.98
CA ILE A 16 28.29 -10.40 4.19
C ILE A 16 27.77 -9.01 3.86
N ALA A 17 27.96 -8.57 2.62
CA ALA A 17 27.23 -7.44 2.08
C ALA A 17 25.76 -7.89 2.09
N CYS A 18 25.06 -7.56 3.17
CA CYS A 18 23.64 -7.84 3.29
C CYS A 18 22.93 -6.85 2.38
N GLY A 19 22.72 -7.25 1.12
CA GLY A 19 21.81 -6.56 0.21
C GLY A 19 20.41 -6.53 0.83
N LYS A 20 19.56 -5.58 0.42
CA LYS A 20 18.14 -5.64 0.76
C LYS A 20 17.58 -6.97 0.25
N PRO A 21 16.75 -7.69 1.05
CA PRO A 21 16.04 -8.84 0.52
C PRO A 21 15.13 -8.40 -0.64
N ALA A 22 15.07 -9.19 -1.71
CA ALA A 22 14.14 -8.92 -2.80
C ALA A 22 12.69 -8.96 -2.29
N PRO A 23 11.78 -8.14 -2.86
CA PRO A 23 10.36 -8.26 -2.58
C PRO A 23 9.83 -9.63 -2.98
N LYS A 24 8.81 -10.11 -2.28
CA LYS A 24 8.16 -11.38 -2.60
C LYS A 24 7.32 -11.29 -3.88
N SER A 25 7.29 -12.35 -4.67
CA SER A 25 6.35 -12.51 -5.79
C SER A 25 4.91 -12.63 -5.28
N ILE A 26 3.93 -12.52 -6.19
CA ILE A 26 2.51 -12.72 -5.83
C ILE A 26 2.29 -14.13 -5.26
N GLU A 27 2.88 -15.18 -5.86
CA GLU A 27 2.77 -16.55 -5.36
C GLU A 27 3.40 -16.69 -3.98
N GLN A 28 4.60 -16.15 -3.75
CA GLN A 28 5.26 -16.20 -2.45
C GLN A 28 4.45 -15.50 -1.36
N LEU A 29 3.75 -14.41 -1.70
CA LEU A 29 2.86 -13.71 -0.78
C LEU A 29 1.61 -14.54 -0.48
N ARG A 30 1.05 -15.24 -1.47
CA ARG A 30 -0.11 -16.11 -1.34
C ARG A 30 0.17 -17.34 -0.49
N ASP A 31 1.35 -17.94 -0.65
CA ASP A 31 1.79 -19.10 0.11
C ASP A 31 2.18 -18.76 1.56
N ALA A 32 2.38 -17.47 1.85
CA ALA A 32 2.68 -17.03 3.20
C ALA A 32 1.46 -17.25 4.12
N ASN A 33 1.71 -17.87 5.27
CA ASN A 33 0.70 -18.02 6.31
C ASN A 33 1.19 -17.35 7.60
N PRO A 34 1.17 -16.01 7.65
CA PRO A 34 1.71 -15.27 8.77
C PRO A 34 0.85 -15.48 10.03
N ASN A 35 1.51 -15.75 11.14
CA ASN A 35 0.91 -15.67 12.48
C ASN A 35 1.34 -14.36 13.10
N VAL A 36 0.44 -13.37 13.12
CA VAL A 36 0.70 -11.99 13.53
C VAL A 36 -0.23 -11.62 14.67
N GLU A 37 0.35 -11.03 15.70
CA GLU A 37 -0.35 -10.41 16.82
C GLU A 37 -0.35 -8.90 16.64
N LEU A 38 -1.53 -8.27 16.69
CA LEU A 38 -1.70 -6.83 16.76
C LEU A 38 -1.87 -6.40 18.22
N ALA A 39 -0.93 -5.63 18.73
CA ALA A 39 -0.97 -5.08 20.07
C ALA A 39 -1.36 -3.60 20.06
N GLU A 40 -2.36 -3.20 20.84
CA GLU A 40 -2.64 -1.78 21.09
C GLU A 40 -1.47 -1.16 21.86
N VAL A 41 -0.94 -0.05 21.36
CA VAL A 41 0.24 0.62 21.96
C VAL A 41 -0.02 2.05 22.40
N GLY A 42 -1.18 2.61 22.12
CA GLY A 42 -1.56 3.94 22.57
C GLY A 42 -2.77 4.53 21.88
N ASP A 43 -3.04 5.77 22.19
CA ASP A 43 -4.07 6.57 21.52
C ASP A 43 -3.48 7.26 20.30
N SER A 44 -4.33 7.51 19.31
CA SER A 44 -4.09 8.39 18.18
C SER A 44 -5.14 9.49 18.16
N ASP A 45 -4.87 10.59 17.47
CA ASP A 45 -5.86 11.64 17.35
C ASP A 45 -7.07 11.10 16.57
N GLY A 46 -8.22 11.17 17.23
CA GLY A 46 -9.49 10.96 16.57
C GLY A 46 -9.93 12.16 15.75
N GLY A 47 -11.16 12.15 15.35
CA GLY A 47 -11.81 13.22 14.60
C GLY A 47 -13.29 13.34 14.97
N PRO A 48 -14.03 14.19 14.26
CA PRO A 48 -15.47 14.33 14.50
C PRO A 48 -16.18 12.97 14.34
N GLY A 49 -16.76 12.48 15.45
CA GLY A 49 -17.55 11.25 15.48
C GLY A 49 -16.77 9.95 15.48
N PHE A 50 -15.45 9.99 15.73
CA PHE A 50 -14.66 8.78 15.93
C PHE A 50 -13.49 8.96 16.90
N SER A 51 -13.12 7.87 17.55
CA SER A 51 -11.88 7.72 18.31
C SER A 51 -10.85 6.95 17.49
N ALA A 52 -9.57 7.14 17.80
CA ALA A 52 -8.50 6.41 17.13
C ALA A 52 -7.51 5.81 18.13
N LYS A 53 -7.01 4.61 17.80
CA LYS A 53 -6.01 3.88 18.57
C LYS A 53 -4.84 3.51 17.67
N LEU A 54 -3.64 3.47 18.25
CA LEU A 54 -2.45 3.01 17.60
C LEU A 54 -2.18 1.55 17.97
N TYR A 55 -1.96 0.73 16.96
CA TYR A 55 -1.55 -0.67 17.09
C TYR A 55 -0.18 -0.88 16.48
N GLN A 56 0.47 -1.95 16.90
CA GLN A 56 1.78 -2.37 16.43
C GLN A 56 1.77 -3.87 16.13
N TYR A 57 2.46 -4.26 15.08
CA TYR A 57 2.66 -5.67 14.70
C TYR A 57 4.05 -5.88 14.09
N LYS A 58 4.41 -7.13 13.85
CA LYS A 58 5.65 -7.48 13.16
C LYS A 58 5.37 -7.89 11.72
N SER A 59 6.14 -7.33 10.79
CA SER A 59 6.14 -7.69 9.38
C SER A 59 7.58 -7.85 8.88
N ALA A 60 7.92 -9.02 8.33
CA ALA A 60 9.29 -9.38 7.93
C ALA A 60 10.37 -9.09 9.02
N GLY A 61 10.01 -9.28 10.29
CA GLY A 61 10.87 -8.99 11.44
C GLY A 61 10.88 -7.54 11.88
N LEU A 62 10.35 -6.61 11.10
CA LEU A 62 10.25 -5.17 11.39
C LEU A 62 9.02 -4.88 12.25
N LYS A 63 9.13 -3.86 13.08
CA LYS A 63 8.02 -3.29 13.83
C LYS A 63 7.28 -2.30 12.94
N VAL A 64 5.99 -2.56 12.71
CA VAL A 64 5.11 -1.75 11.86
C VAL A 64 3.92 -1.27 12.68
N HIS A 65 3.47 -0.04 12.44
CA HIS A 65 2.35 0.55 13.13
C HIS A 65 1.12 0.64 12.23
N THR A 66 -0.05 0.71 12.85
CA THR A 66 -1.31 0.99 12.16
C THR A 66 -2.25 1.77 13.08
N MET A 67 -2.99 2.72 12.52
CA MET A 67 -4.07 3.40 13.21
C MET A 67 -5.39 2.66 12.99
N VAL A 68 -6.18 2.58 14.03
CA VAL A 68 -7.56 2.05 13.99
C VAL A 68 -8.51 3.17 14.38
N ALA A 69 -9.26 3.68 13.42
CA ALA A 69 -10.30 4.69 13.61
C ALA A 69 -11.65 3.99 13.80
N ARG A 70 -12.29 4.22 14.94
CA ARG A 70 -13.55 3.59 15.35
C ARG A 70 -14.66 4.62 15.45
N PRO A 71 -15.83 4.39 14.80
CA PRO A 71 -17.00 5.26 15.00
C PRO A 71 -17.40 5.34 16.47
N GLU A 72 -17.80 6.52 16.94
CA GLU A 72 -18.36 6.72 18.30
C GLU A 72 -19.81 6.24 18.44
N ALA A 73 -20.44 5.81 17.35
CA ALA A 73 -21.76 5.21 17.35
C ALA A 73 -21.78 3.85 18.09
N ALA A 74 -22.97 3.35 18.41
CA ALA A 74 -23.12 2.03 18.99
C ALA A 74 -22.60 0.94 18.02
N GLU A 75 -21.84 -0.01 18.56
CA GLU A 75 -21.35 -1.15 17.79
C GLU A 75 -22.52 -1.93 17.19
N PRO A 76 -22.50 -2.20 15.86
CA PRO A 76 -23.56 -2.96 15.22
C PRO A 76 -23.52 -4.43 15.66
N GLU A 77 -24.66 -5.11 15.60
CA GLU A 77 -24.72 -6.55 15.79
C GLU A 77 -23.78 -7.27 14.82
N GLY A 78 -22.91 -8.11 15.35
CA GLY A 78 -21.88 -8.82 14.58
C GLY A 78 -20.59 -8.02 14.32
N GLY A 79 -20.43 -6.84 14.92
CA GLY A 79 -19.23 -6.01 14.85
C GLY A 79 -19.20 -5.07 13.63
N TRP A 80 -18.23 -4.16 13.65
CA TRP A 80 -18.03 -3.15 12.60
C TRP A 80 -17.51 -3.78 11.31
N PRO A 81 -18.09 -3.45 10.13
CA PRO A 81 -17.42 -3.71 8.87
C PRO A 81 -16.14 -2.88 8.82
N VAL A 82 -15.10 -3.42 8.21
CA VAL A 82 -13.75 -2.84 8.19
C VAL A 82 -13.41 -2.33 6.80
N VAL A 83 -12.80 -1.15 6.71
CA VAL A 83 -12.06 -0.69 5.53
C VAL A 83 -10.59 -0.57 5.89
N ILE A 84 -9.71 -1.28 5.19
CA ILE A 84 -8.26 -1.07 5.25
C ILE A 84 -7.94 0.00 4.21
N PHE A 85 -7.35 1.12 4.65
CA PHE A 85 -6.96 2.20 3.76
C PHE A 85 -5.46 2.20 3.51
N ASN A 86 -5.06 1.87 2.29
CA ASN A 86 -3.68 1.95 1.80
C ASN A 86 -3.42 3.34 1.24
N HIS A 87 -2.62 4.14 1.94
CA HIS A 87 -2.24 5.48 1.49
C HIS A 87 -1.21 5.46 0.36
N GLY A 88 -1.00 6.60 -0.30
CA GLY A 88 -0.04 6.76 -1.39
C GLY A 88 1.38 7.07 -0.92
N HIS A 89 2.25 7.32 -1.89
CA HIS A 89 3.63 7.71 -1.66
C HIS A 89 3.76 9.02 -0.86
N HIS A 90 4.77 9.09 -0.01
CA HIS A 90 5.15 10.29 0.71
C HIS A 90 6.62 10.64 0.44
N PRO A 91 6.92 11.91 0.06
CA PRO A 91 8.29 12.31 -0.24
C PRO A 91 9.20 12.34 1.00
N GLU A 92 8.63 12.38 2.19
CA GLU A 92 9.34 12.33 3.47
C GLU A 92 8.65 11.32 4.42
N PRO A 93 8.76 10.00 4.17
CA PRO A 93 7.98 8.99 4.87
C PRO A 93 8.08 9.07 6.41
N ARG A 94 9.25 9.39 6.95
CA ARG A 94 9.46 9.50 8.41
C ARG A 94 8.69 10.64 9.06
N LYS A 95 8.35 11.68 8.30
CA LYS A 95 7.58 12.82 8.80
C LYS A 95 6.08 12.64 8.56
N TYR A 96 5.73 11.80 7.62
CA TYR A 96 4.43 11.71 7.02
C TYR A 96 3.83 10.33 7.19
N GLY A 97 3.45 10.01 8.39
CA GLY A 97 2.71 8.81 8.72
C GLY A 97 1.50 9.14 9.59
N ILE A 98 0.69 8.18 9.91
CA ILE A 98 -0.35 8.31 10.91
C ILE A 98 0.29 8.15 12.27
N THR A 99 0.37 9.22 13.07
CA THR A 99 1.03 9.22 14.38
C THR A 99 0.02 9.19 15.51
N ALA A 100 0.43 8.66 16.67
CA ALA A 100 -0.35 8.73 17.90
C ALA A 100 -0.60 10.20 18.34
N GLU A 101 0.25 11.12 17.95
CA GLU A 101 0.16 12.53 18.31
C GLU A 101 -0.72 13.34 17.36
N GLY A 102 -1.20 12.78 16.26
CA GLY A 102 -2.00 13.47 15.26
C GLY A 102 -1.37 14.72 14.65
N LYS A 103 -0.10 14.93 14.91
CA LYS A 103 0.66 16.12 14.49
C LYS A 103 1.29 15.93 13.13
N ASP A 104 0.51 15.44 12.27
CA ASP A 104 0.87 15.29 10.88
C ASP A 104 0.73 16.65 10.18
N HIS A 105 1.63 17.59 10.49
CA HIS A 105 1.62 18.95 9.99
C HIS A 105 2.23 19.11 8.61
N ARG A 106 2.08 18.14 7.76
CA ARG A 106 2.60 18.24 6.40
C ARG A 106 1.71 19.13 5.54
N PRO A 107 2.32 19.86 4.63
CA PRO A 107 1.58 20.41 3.51
C PRO A 107 0.88 19.23 2.80
N GLY A 108 -0.43 19.22 2.77
CA GLY A 108 -1.17 18.14 2.15
C GLY A 108 -1.45 16.95 3.09
N ASP A 109 -1.71 17.20 4.37
CA ASP A 109 -2.31 16.24 5.30
C ASP A 109 -3.72 15.81 4.80
N TYR A 110 -3.80 15.57 3.50
CA TYR A 110 -5.02 15.32 2.77
C TYR A 110 -5.54 13.90 2.97
N TYR A 111 -4.71 13.01 3.49
CA TYR A 111 -5.16 11.64 3.78
C TYR A 111 -6.05 11.54 5.02
N ARG A 112 -6.08 12.53 5.91
CA ARG A 112 -6.99 12.53 7.07
C ARG A 112 -8.45 12.42 6.66
N ARG A 113 -8.85 13.09 5.59
CA ARG A 113 -10.25 13.06 5.15
C ARG A 113 -10.71 11.67 4.72
N ILE A 114 -9.84 10.83 4.18
CA ILE A 114 -10.24 9.50 3.68
C ILE A 114 -10.72 8.58 4.80
N PRO A 115 -9.98 8.36 5.91
CA PRO A 115 -10.53 7.59 7.05
C PRO A 115 -11.86 8.15 7.56
N GLU A 116 -11.99 9.47 7.68
CA GLU A 116 -13.23 10.12 8.11
C GLU A 116 -14.42 9.75 7.23
N LEU A 117 -14.25 9.78 5.90
CA LEU A 117 -15.32 9.45 4.94
C LEU A 117 -15.93 8.07 5.20
N TYR A 118 -15.11 7.08 5.51
CA TYR A 118 -15.61 5.71 5.76
C TYR A 118 -16.14 5.56 7.18
N VAL A 119 -15.54 6.22 8.17
CA VAL A 119 -16.06 6.23 9.55
C VAL A 119 -17.45 6.85 9.59
N GLU A 120 -17.66 7.99 8.94
CA GLU A 120 -18.98 8.66 8.82
C GLU A 120 -20.05 7.75 8.19
N ARG A 121 -19.63 6.77 7.39
CA ARG A 121 -20.49 5.79 6.72
C ARG A 121 -20.65 4.48 7.47
N GLY A 122 -20.14 4.41 8.71
CA GLY A 122 -20.32 3.29 9.63
C GLY A 122 -19.31 2.16 9.44
N TYR A 123 -18.11 2.45 8.99
CA TYR A 123 -16.99 1.51 8.93
C TYR A 123 -15.96 1.82 10.01
N LEU A 124 -15.38 0.79 10.59
CA LEU A 124 -14.10 0.90 11.28
C LEU A 124 -13.00 0.98 10.20
N VAL A 125 -12.06 1.92 10.35
CA VAL A 125 -11.01 2.12 9.34
C VAL A 125 -9.65 1.79 9.94
N VAL A 126 -8.88 0.97 9.23
CA VAL A 126 -7.53 0.57 9.61
C VAL A 126 -6.55 1.17 8.60
N VAL A 127 -5.59 1.95 9.09
CA VAL A 127 -4.63 2.69 8.25
C VAL A 127 -3.21 2.27 8.63
N PRO A 128 -2.55 1.41 7.83
CA PRO A 128 -1.16 1.05 8.10
C PRO A 128 -0.22 2.23 7.85
N ASP A 129 0.76 2.39 8.75
CA ASP A 129 2.01 3.11 8.49
C ASP A 129 3.01 2.07 7.97
N PHE A 130 3.07 1.83 6.69
CA PHE A 130 3.94 0.81 6.09
C PHE A 130 5.37 0.91 6.64
N ARG A 131 6.18 -0.16 6.48
CA ARG A 131 7.60 -0.11 6.85
C ARG A 131 8.26 1.18 6.36
N GLY A 132 9.08 1.78 7.21
CA GLY A 132 9.79 3.03 6.93
C GLY A 132 8.98 4.32 7.06
N HIS A 133 7.65 4.24 7.27
CA HIS A 133 6.82 5.42 7.50
C HIS A 133 6.71 5.72 8.99
N ASN A 134 6.78 7.00 9.35
CA ASN A 134 6.60 7.50 10.69
C ASN A 134 7.45 6.71 11.74
N ASN A 135 6.81 6.01 12.66
CA ASN A 135 7.44 5.21 13.70
C ASN A 135 7.69 3.75 13.30
N SER A 136 7.28 3.34 12.10
CA SER A 136 7.56 2.00 11.58
C SER A 136 9.04 1.84 11.21
N GLU A 137 9.62 0.69 11.53
CA GLU A 137 11.00 0.34 11.15
C GLU A 137 11.10 0.08 9.64
N GLY A 138 12.33 0.07 9.07
CA GLY A 138 12.55 -0.30 7.66
C GLY A 138 12.55 0.87 6.68
N PHE A 139 13.09 2.01 7.08
CA PHE A 139 13.17 3.20 6.21
C PHE A 139 13.88 2.94 4.87
N GLU A 140 14.84 2.03 4.86
CA GLU A 140 15.57 1.61 3.66
C GLU A 140 14.68 1.01 2.56
N PHE A 141 13.45 0.61 2.88
CA PHE A 141 12.48 0.05 1.92
C PHE A 141 11.59 1.10 1.27
N THR A 142 11.71 2.38 1.66
CA THR A 142 10.93 3.49 1.09
C THR A 142 11.60 4.14 -0.12
N GLU A 143 12.78 3.68 -0.48
CA GLU A 143 13.54 4.20 -1.61
C GLU A 143 13.40 3.30 -2.84
N GLY A 144 13.18 3.92 -3.99
CA GLY A 144 13.09 3.24 -5.29
C GLY A 144 11.65 2.88 -5.68
N MET A 145 11.53 2.15 -6.81
CA MET A 145 10.24 1.84 -7.45
C MET A 145 9.60 0.53 -6.95
N LEU A 146 10.18 -0.12 -5.92
CA LEU A 146 9.73 -1.43 -5.43
C LEU A 146 8.90 -1.34 -4.14
N GLU A 147 8.62 -0.13 -3.67
CA GLU A 147 7.98 0.10 -2.36
C GLU A 147 6.62 -0.60 -2.23
N SER A 148 5.78 -0.57 -3.27
CA SER A 148 4.47 -1.22 -3.25
C SER A 148 4.57 -2.74 -3.01
N ALA A 149 5.61 -3.39 -3.56
CA ALA A 149 5.81 -4.82 -3.39
C ALA A 149 6.22 -5.17 -1.94
N TYR A 150 7.04 -4.35 -1.29
CA TYR A 150 7.37 -4.52 0.13
C TYR A 150 6.17 -4.24 1.04
N PHE A 151 5.44 -3.15 0.78
CA PHE A 151 4.31 -2.72 1.61
C PHE A 151 3.12 -3.68 1.52
N THR A 152 2.98 -4.41 0.42
CA THR A 152 1.97 -5.48 0.30
C THR A 152 2.14 -6.55 1.38
N GLU A 153 3.39 -6.94 1.71
CA GLU A 153 3.64 -7.88 2.79
C GLU A 153 3.20 -7.32 4.15
N ASP A 154 3.39 -6.02 4.40
CA ASP A 154 2.95 -5.38 5.64
C ASP A 154 1.42 -5.44 5.77
N VAL A 155 0.71 -5.17 4.67
CA VAL A 155 -0.77 -5.22 4.62
C VAL A 155 -1.28 -6.65 4.83
N LEU A 156 -0.66 -7.66 4.23
CA LEU A 156 -1.04 -9.06 4.43
C LEU A 156 -0.82 -9.51 5.89
N ASN A 157 0.26 -9.08 6.51
CA ASN A 157 0.53 -9.32 7.92
C ASN A 157 -0.51 -8.60 8.81
N LEU A 158 -0.88 -7.37 8.49
CA LEU A 158 -1.96 -6.66 9.17
C LEU A 158 -3.29 -7.42 9.07
N ILE A 159 -3.66 -7.88 7.86
CA ILE A 159 -4.87 -8.68 7.63
C ILE A 159 -4.88 -9.95 8.47
N ALA A 160 -3.74 -10.62 8.62
CA ALA A 160 -3.64 -11.84 9.45
C ALA A 160 -3.94 -11.57 10.92
N GLY A 161 -3.52 -10.41 11.44
CA GLY A 161 -3.74 -10.00 12.84
C GLY A 161 -5.06 -9.25 13.10
N LEU A 162 -5.90 -8.97 12.11
CA LEU A 162 -7.13 -8.17 12.31
C LEU A 162 -8.03 -8.69 13.44
N GLY A 163 -8.02 -9.99 13.71
CA GLY A 163 -8.82 -10.59 14.77
C GLY A 163 -8.54 -10.08 16.18
N ASP A 164 -7.39 -9.45 16.39
CA ASP A 164 -7.00 -8.86 17.69
C ASP A 164 -7.61 -7.48 17.92
N ILE A 165 -8.24 -6.88 16.91
CA ILE A 165 -8.94 -5.60 17.04
C ILE A 165 -10.37 -5.89 17.56
N PRO A 166 -10.74 -5.40 18.77
CA PRO A 166 -12.07 -5.68 19.33
C PRO A 166 -13.20 -5.13 18.48
N GLY A 167 -14.32 -5.84 18.41
CA GLY A 167 -15.58 -5.36 17.81
C GLY A 167 -15.56 -5.25 16.29
N ILE A 168 -14.62 -5.91 15.57
CA ILE A 168 -14.66 -5.98 14.12
C ILE A 168 -15.46 -7.17 13.60
N ASN A 169 -15.99 -7.04 12.40
CA ASN A 169 -16.59 -8.13 11.64
C ASN A 169 -15.60 -8.64 10.60
N GLN A 170 -14.92 -9.75 10.88
CA GLN A 170 -13.90 -10.32 10.00
C GLN A 170 -14.46 -10.86 8.67
N GLU A 171 -15.78 -11.10 8.58
CA GLU A 171 -16.46 -11.49 7.34
C GLU A 171 -16.81 -10.30 6.45
N ARG A 172 -16.61 -9.08 6.94
CA ARG A 172 -16.94 -7.83 6.22
C ARG A 172 -15.74 -6.90 6.18
N VAL A 173 -14.64 -7.41 5.61
CA VAL A 173 -13.40 -6.65 5.41
C VAL A 173 -13.33 -6.18 3.95
N PHE A 174 -13.16 -4.89 3.78
CA PHE A 174 -13.02 -4.20 2.49
C PHE A 174 -11.69 -3.47 2.46
N MET A 175 -11.29 -3.02 1.28
CA MET A 175 -10.03 -2.30 1.12
C MET A 175 -10.23 -1.07 0.23
N MET A 176 -9.49 -0.02 0.50
CA MET A 176 -9.41 1.17 -0.34
C MET A 176 -7.94 1.57 -0.46
N GLY A 177 -7.50 1.91 -1.68
CA GLY A 177 -6.15 2.40 -1.91
C GLY A 177 -6.11 3.62 -2.83
N HIS A 178 -5.24 4.58 -2.50
CA HIS A 178 -4.99 5.77 -3.32
C HIS A 178 -3.56 5.76 -3.86
N SER A 179 -3.38 6.11 -5.14
CA SER A 179 -2.06 6.23 -5.76
C SER A 179 -1.28 4.90 -5.67
N VAL A 180 -0.07 4.89 -5.11
CA VAL A 180 0.71 3.66 -4.80
C VAL A 180 -0.10 2.70 -3.92
N GLY A 181 -0.92 3.22 -3.01
CA GLY A 181 -1.83 2.41 -2.19
C GLY A 181 -2.86 1.62 -3.01
N GLY A 182 -3.23 2.11 -4.19
CA GLY A 182 -4.06 1.36 -5.12
C GLY A 182 -3.33 0.15 -5.71
N GLU A 183 -2.06 0.27 -6.06
CA GLU A 183 -1.23 -0.87 -6.49
C GLU A 183 -1.04 -1.88 -5.35
N ILE A 184 -0.76 -1.41 -4.12
CA ILE A 184 -0.69 -2.27 -2.94
C ILE A 184 -2.02 -3.02 -2.75
N THR A 185 -3.15 -2.34 -2.94
CA THR A 185 -4.47 -2.96 -2.89
C THR A 185 -4.59 -4.08 -3.91
N LEU A 186 -4.30 -3.83 -5.19
CA LEU A 186 -4.39 -4.85 -6.23
C LEU A 186 -3.50 -6.07 -5.94
N ARG A 187 -2.25 -5.86 -5.52
CA ARG A 187 -1.32 -6.93 -5.11
C ARG A 187 -1.88 -7.73 -3.94
N THR A 188 -2.47 -7.06 -2.95
CA THR A 188 -3.08 -7.71 -1.80
C THR A 188 -4.24 -8.59 -2.20
N LEU A 189 -5.15 -8.11 -3.08
CA LEU A 189 -6.30 -8.88 -3.56
C LEU A 189 -5.91 -10.15 -4.32
N LEU A 190 -4.75 -10.16 -4.95
CA LEU A 190 -4.21 -11.33 -5.65
C LEU A 190 -3.55 -12.33 -4.69
N ALA A 191 -3.25 -11.92 -3.46
CA ALA A 191 -2.56 -12.75 -2.47
C ALA A 191 -3.47 -13.26 -1.33
N THR A 192 -4.70 -12.77 -1.18
CA THR A 192 -5.63 -13.22 -0.12
C THR A 192 -7.09 -13.14 -0.58
N ASP A 193 -7.92 -14.04 -0.05
CA ASP A 193 -9.37 -14.09 -0.24
C ASP A 193 -10.18 -13.42 0.91
N ARG A 194 -9.48 -12.85 1.88
CA ARG A 194 -10.12 -12.23 3.06
C ARG A 194 -10.83 -10.92 2.78
N ILE A 195 -10.56 -10.28 1.66
CA ILE A 195 -11.17 -9.01 1.24
C ILE A 195 -12.41 -9.29 0.39
N LYS A 196 -13.55 -8.69 0.72
CA LYS A 196 -14.83 -8.93 0.03
C LYS A 196 -15.02 -8.04 -1.21
N ALA A 197 -14.54 -6.81 -1.18
CA ALA A 197 -14.48 -5.89 -2.32
C ALA A 197 -13.44 -4.81 -2.04
N ALA A 198 -12.96 -4.17 -3.08
CA ALA A 198 -12.00 -3.07 -2.91
C ALA A 198 -12.30 -1.89 -3.83
N SER A 199 -11.80 -0.72 -3.43
CA SER A 199 -11.81 0.53 -4.19
C SER A 199 -10.38 0.99 -4.47
N MET A 200 -10.15 1.54 -5.66
CA MET A 200 -8.88 2.13 -6.06
C MET A 200 -9.12 3.54 -6.59
N TRP A 201 -8.49 4.54 -5.96
CA TRP A 201 -8.58 5.94 -6.36
C TRP A 201 -7.26 6.42 -6.96
N SER A 202 -7.30 6.96 -8.18
CA SER A 202 -6.13 7.49 -8.90
C SER A 202 -4.91 6.58 -8.75
N SER A 203 -5.11 5.28 -8.95
CA SER A 203 -4.10 4.26 -8.66
C SER A 203 -2.91 4.34 -9.62
N VAL A 204 -1.72 4.15 -9.07
CA VAL A 204 -0.58 3.68 -9.85
C VAL A 204 -0.90 2.27 -10.35
N GLY A 205 -0.59 1.97 -11.59
CA GLY A 205 -1.04 0.70 -12.20
C GLY A 205 -0.37 0.38 -13.54
N GLY A 206 0.72 1.06 -13.87
CA GLY A 206 1.64 0.62 -14.91
C GLY A 206 2.55 -0.50 -14.39
N ASP A 207 3.14 -1.29 -15.27
CA ASP A 207 4.24 -2.15 -14.83
C ASP A 207 5.42 -1.29 -14.33
N ILE A 208 6.36 -1.90 -13.61
CA ILE A 208 7.46 -1.18 -12.98
C ILE A 208 8.29 -0.35 -13.98
N TRP A 209 8.40 -0.81 -15.23
CA TRP A 209 9.14 -0.10 -16.28
C TRP A 209 8.34 1.09 -16.79
N ASP A 210 7.03 0.94 -17.02
CA ASP A 210 6.10 2.03 -17.35
C ASP A 210 6.11 3.10 -16.28
N GLN A 211 6.09 2.73 -15.00
CA GLN A 211 6.16 3.64 -13.87
C GLN A 211 7.49 4.40 -13.84
N SER A 212 8.61 3.69 -13.93
CA SER A 212 9.95 4.29 -13.95
C SER A 212 10.08 5.30 -15.10
N TYR A 213 9.60 4.95 -16.28
CA TYR A 213 9.59 5.80 -17.45
C TYR A 213 8.69 7.03 -17.28
N TYR A 214 7.50 6.86 -16.70
CA TYR A 214 6.57 7.96 -16.45
C TYR A 214 7.12 8.97 -15.45
N TYR A 215 7.60 8.49 -14.31
CA TYR A 215 8.09 9.37 -13.25
C TYR A 215 9.43 10.03 -13.56
N SER A 216 10.28 9.44 -14.37
CA SER A 216 11.50 10.09 -14.86
C SER A 216 11.22 11.37 -15.64
N ARG A 217 10.12 11.38 -16.39
CA ARG A 217 9.66 12.56 -17.13
C ARG A 217 9.01 13.62 -16.26
N PHE A 218 8.36 13.16 -15.18
CA PHE A 218 7.62 14.05 -14.30
C PHE A 218 8.54 14.86 -13.38
N ALA A 219 9.65 14.27 -12.93
CA ALA A 219 10.57 14.88 -11.98
C ALA A 219 11.27 16.16 -12.51
N ASN A 220 11.35 16.35 -13.83
CA ASN A 220 11.91 17.55 -14.44
C ASN A 220 11.38 17.77 -15.87
N PRO A 221 10.22 18.41 -16.05
CA PRO A 221 9.60 18.64 -17.35
C PRO A 221 10.45 19.51 -18.31
N ASP A 222 11.39 20.30 -17.78
CA ASP A 222 12.23 21.23 -18.56
C ASP A 222 13.58 20.64 -18.99
N ALA A 223 13.87 19.37 -18.72
CA ALA A 223 15.12 18.79 -19.18
C ALA A 223 15.13 18.58 -20.70
N PRO A 224 16.25 18.92 -21.34
CA PRO A 224 16.30 19.09 -22.78
C PRO A 224 16.20 17.80 -23.60
N ASP A 225 16.36 16.61 -22.99
CA ASP A 225 16.20 15.34 -23.68
C ASP A 225 15.48 14.31 -22.80
N SER A 226 14.20 14.05 -23.12
CA SER A 226 13.41 13.05 -22.40
C SER A 226 13.97 11.63 -22.59
N SER A 227 14.64 11.34 -23.71
CA SER A 227 15.14 10.01 -24.04
C SER A 227 16.32 9.57 -23.17
N ASP A 228 17.19 10.50 -22.78
CA ASP A 228 18.36 10.18 -21.95
C ASP A 228 17.95 9.96 -20.49
N ARG A 229 16.99 10.71 -19.98
CA ARG A 229 16.41 10.47 -18.65
C ARG A 229 15.70 9.13 -18.54
N ASP A 230 14.97 8.77 -19.57
CA ASP A 230 14.29 7.48 -19.60
C ASP A 230 15.31 6.34 -19.51
N LYS A 231 16.43 6.48 -20.21
CA LYS A 231 17.54 5.53 -20.12
C LYS A 231 18.20 5.51 -18.74
N GLU A 232 18.41 6.69 -18.14
CA GLU A 232 18.98 6.81 -16.80
C GLU A 232 18.06 6.19 -15.75
N ALA A 233 16.74 6.45 -15.80
CA ALA A 233 15.78 5.87 -14.89
C ALA A 233 15.72 4.34 -14.99
N ILE A 234 15.67 3.80 -16.22
CA ILE A 234 15.67 2.36 -16.46
C ILE A 234 17.01 1.73 -16.03
N THR A 235 18.15 2.41 -16.29
CA THR A 235 19.46 1.93 -15.86
C THR A 235 19.56 1.93 -14.33
N GLY A 236 19.10 2.98 -13.68
CA GLY A 236 19.06 3.08 -12.23
C GLY A 236 18.18 1.99 -11.59
N LEU A 237 16.99 1.75 -12.15
CA LEU A 237 16.11 0.68 -11.69
C LEU A 237 16.74 -0.71 -11.87
N ARG A 238 17.38 -0.98 -13.02
CA ARG A 238 18.10 -2.25 -13.25
C ARG A 238 19.25 -2.45 -12.26
N SER A 239 20.02 -1.38 -12.00
CA SER A 239 21.09 -1.43 -11.01
C SER A 239 20.55 -1.72 -9.61
N HIS A 240 19.46 -1.06 -9.22
CA HIS A 240 18.80 -1.30 -7.93
C HIS A 240 18.32 -2.76 -7.79
N ILE A 241 17.67 -3.30 -8.83
CA ILE A 241 17.25 -4.71 -8.84
C ILE A 241 18.45 -5.66 -8.72
N ALA A 242 19.57 -5.34 -9.39
CA ALA A 242 20.77 -6.17 -9.34
C ALA A 242 21.47 -6.16 -7.96
N GLU A 243 21.23 -5.13 -7.14
CA GLU A 243 21.77 -5.01 -5.78
C GLU A 243 20.94 -5.78 -4.74
N LEU A 244 19.73 -6.24 -5.09
CA LEU A 244 18.88 -7.00 -4.20
C LEU A 244 19.42 -8.41 -4.00
N ASP A 245 19.36 -8.88 -2.76
CA ASP A 245 19.75 -10.25 -2.42
C ASP A 245 18.78 -11.25 -3.07
N GLY A 246 19.32 -12.15 -3.89
CA GLY A 246 18.52 -13.10 -4.68
C GLY A 246 17.92 -12.53 -5.96
N GLY A 247 18.11 -11.24 -6.25
CA GLY A 247 17.51 -10.58 -7.41
C GLY A 247 16.02 -10.30 -7.25
N PHE A 248 15.37 -9.79 -8.29
CA PHE A 248 13.93 -9.53 -8.32
C PHE A 248 13.36 -9.87 -9.69
N ASP A 249 12.45 -10.81 -9.72
CA ASP A 249 11.70 -11.16 -10.93
C ASP A 249 10.49 -10.22 -11.07
N THR A 250 10.65 -9.21 -11.92
CA THR A 250 9.60 -8.21 -12.15
C THR A 250 8.34 -8.81 -12.75
N GLU A 251 8.45 -9.86 -13.56
CA GLU A 251 7.30 -10.52 -14.20
C GLU A 251 6.44 -11.25 -13.16
N SER A 252 7.05 -11.98 -12.22
CA SER A 252 6.34 -12.70 -11.16
C SER A 252 5.77 -11.77 -10.08
N ALA A 253 6.24 -10.54 -10.01
CA ALA A 253 5.74 -9.53 -9.09
C ALA A 253 4.71 -8.60 -9.73
N GLU A 254 4.56 -8.61 -11.06
CA GLU A 254 3.64 -7.70 -11.76
C GLU A 254 2.17 -8.12 -11.59
N PRO A 255 1.32 -7.31 -10.90
CA PRO A 255 -0.05 -7.72 -10.59
C PRO A 255 -0.93 -7.88 -11.83
N LEU A 256 -0.64 -7.17 -12.94
CA LEU A 256 -1.41 -7.29 -14.17
C LEU A 256 -1.32 -8.69 -14.79
N ASN A 257 -0.22 -9.41 -14.56
CA ASN A 257 -0.04 -10.78 -15.07
C ASN A 257 -0.97 -11.80 -14.38
N TYR A 258 -1.51 -11.47 -13.21
CA TYR A 258 -2.35 -12.33 -12.38
C TYR A 258 -3.84 -11.93 -12.39
N LEU A 259 -4.26 -10.94 -13.17
CA LEU A 259 -5.66 -10.47 -13.17
C LEU A 259 -6.67 -11.57 -13.53
N HIS A 260 -6.25 -12.56 -14.30
CA HIS A 260 -7.09 -13.72 -14.61
C HIS A 260 -7.47 -14.53 -13.36
N GLU A 261 -6.69 -14.46 -12.28
CA GLU A 261 -6.92 -15.12 -10.99
C GLU A 261 -7.72 -14.25 -9.99
N LEU A 262 -7.88 -12.96 -10.26
CA LEU A 262 -8.61 -12.05 -9.37
C LEU A 262 -10.05 -12.51 -9.17
N THR A 263 -10.46 -12.71 -7.92
CA THR A 263 -11.82 -13.09 -7.54
C THR A 263 -12.58 -11.97 -6.85
N VAL A 264 -11.88 -10.99 -6.31
CA VAL A 264 -12.44 -9.89 -5.53
C VAL A 264 -12.97 -8.80 -6.46
N PRO A 265 -14.24 -8.37 -6.30
CA PRO A 265 -14.80 -7.25 -7.06
C PRO A 265 -14.09 -5.93 -6.78
N LEU A 266 -13.90 -5.12 -7.84
CA LEU A 266 -13.22 -3.83 -7.80
C LEU A 266 -14.13 -2.68 -8.23
N ILE A 267 -14.01 -1.53 -7.54
CA ILE A 267 -14.46 -0.25 -8.05
C ILE A 267 -13.26 0.69 -8.22
N VAL A 268 -13.15 1.34 -9.35
CA VAL A 268 -12.00 2.20 -9.70
C VAL A 268 -12.49 3.60 -10.01
N HIS A 269 -11.87 4.60 -9.38
CA HIS A 269 -12.10 6.02 -9.64
C HIS A 269 -10.79 6.67 -10.07
N HIS A 270 -10.79 7.48 -11.13
CA HIS A 270 -9.59 8.15 -11.59
C HIS A 270 -9.88 9.51 -12.22
N SER A 271 -9.11 10.53 -11.87
CA SER A 271 -9.20 11.86 -12.50
C SER A 271 -8.63 11.82 -13.92
N VAL A 272 -9.39 12.34 -14.89
CA VAL A 272 -9.04 12.21 -16.31
C VAL A 272 -7.78 12.98 -16.72
N GLU A 273 -7.41 14.04 -15.99
CA GLU A 273 -6.23 14.87 -16.24
C GLU A 273 -5.16 14.69 -15.14
N ASP A 274 -5.24 13.58 -14.39
CA ASP A 274 -4.31 13.29 -13.31
C ASP A 274 -2.86 13.26 -13.82
N ARG A 275 -1.98 13.97 -13.09
CA ARG A 275 -0.54 14.02 -13.35
C ARG A 275 0.28 13.24 -12.33
N GLY A 276 -0.29 12.88 -11.19
CA GLY A 276 0.35 12.06 -10.16
C GLY A 276 0.39 10.59 -10.53
N ALA A 277 -0.70 10.09 -11.15
CA ALA A 277 -0.78 8.76 -11.74
C ALA A 277 -1.47 8.84 -13.11
N ALA A 278 -0.97 8.14 -14.10
CA ALA A 278 -1.50 8.24 -15.45
C ALA A 278 -2.90 7.60 -15.57
N TYR A 279 -3.92 8.37 -15.95
CA TYR A 279 -5.29 7.90 -16.17
C TYR A 279 -5.36 6.65 -17.05
N LYS A 280 -4.51 6.58 -18.09
CA LYS A 280 -4.40 5.42 -19.00
C LYS A 280 -4.10 4.10 -18.29
N TRP A 281 -3.51 4.12 -17.10
CA TRP A 281 -3.25 2.90 -16.32
C TRP A 281 -4.54 2.30 -15.78
N SER A 282 -5.46 3.14 -15.29
CA SER A 282 -6.79 2.66 -14.87
C SER A 282 -7.67 2.25 -16.06
N GLU A 283 -7.54 2.90 -17.22
CA GLU A 283 -8.20 2.44 -18.46
C GLU A 283 -7.68 1.06 -18.89
N ARG A 284 -6.35 0.84 -18.82
CA ARG A 284 -5.75 -0.48 -19.09
C ARG A 284 -6.24 -1.52 -18.09
N LEU A 285 -6.24 -1.22 -16.80
CA LEU A 285 -6.76 -2.12 -15.78
C LEU A 285 -8.23 -2.48 -16.04
N ALA A 286 -9.08 -1.50 -16.30
CA ALA A 286 -10.50 -1.74 -16.59
C ALA A 286 -10.68 -2.63 -17.84
N LYS A 287 -9.87 -2.42 -18.88
CA LYS A 287 -9.88 -3.26 -20.08
C LYS A 287 -9.47 -4.70 -19.76
N GLU A 288 -8.40 -4.91 -19.01
CA GLU A 288 -7.94 -6.25 -18.61
C GLU A 288 -8.97 -6.95 -17.70
N LEU A 289 -9.57 -6.24 -16.75
CA LEU A 289 -10.67 -6.77 -15.93
C LEU A 289 -11.86 -7.23 -16.80
N TYR A 290 -12.22 -6.44 -17.80
CA TYR A 290 -13.25 -6.82 -18.78
C TYR A 290 -12.87 -8.07 -19.59
N MET A 291 -11.63 -8.13 -20.09
CA MET A 291 -11.14 -9.27 -20.89
C MET A 291 -11.10 -10.59 -20.10
N HIS A 292 -10.95 -10.50 -18.77
CA HIS A 292 -10.94 -11.65 -17.86
C HIS A 292 -12.29 -11.90 -17.17
N ASP A 293 -13.37 -11.27 -17.63
CA ASP A 293 -14.75 -11.41 -17.09
C ASP A 293 -14.81 -11.16 -15.56
N LYS A 294 -14.09 -10.13 -15.09
CA LYS A 294 -14.06 -9.76 -13.68
C LYS A 294 -15.18 -8.79 -13.33
N ARG A 295 -15.72 -8.88 -12.10
CA ARG A 295 -16.70 -7.92 -11.61
C ARG A 295 -16.02 -6.62 -11.22
N TYR A 296 -16.31 -5.52 -11.94
CA TYR A 296 -15.75 -4.21 -11.63
C TYR A 296 -16.71 -3.07 -12.01
N GLU A 297 -16.44 -1.89 -11.44
CA GLU A 297 -16.97 -0.60 -11.87
C GLU A 297 -15.82 0.35 -12.16
N PHE A 298 -15.95 1.22 -13.16
CA PHE A 298 -14.96 2.24 -13.49
C PHE A 298 -15.61 3.61 -13.63
N TRP A 299 -15.14 4.58 -12.85
CA TRP A 299 -15.65 5.93 -12.79
C TRP A 299 -14.57 6.96 -13.10
N SER A 300 -14.75 7.70 -14.18
CA SER A 300 -13.92 8.86 -14.51
C SER A 300 -14.35 10.05 -13.66
N VAL A 301 -13.40 10.73 -13.03
CA VAL A 301 -13.60 11.94 -12.27
C VAL A 301 -13.04 13.11 -13.08
N SER A 302 -13.82 14.19 -13.26
CA SER A 302 -13.38 15.35 -14.04
C SER A 302 -12.28 16.12 -13.30
N GLY A 303 -11.32 16.65 -14.06
CA GLY A 303 -10.25 17.51 -13.55
C GLY A 303 -8.90 16.82 -13.37
N ASP A 304 -7.96 17.56 -12.79
CA ASP A 304 -6.53 17.24 -12.70
C ASP A 304 -6.06 16.81 -11.29
N LYS A 305 -6.98 16.72 -10.33
CA LYS A 305 -6.62 16.44 -8.95
C LYS A 305 -6.26 14.97 -8.78
N HIS A 306 -5.01 14.71 -8.41
CA HIS A 306 -4.54 13.38 -8.05
C HIS A 306 -5.30 12.80 -6.85
N LEU A 307 -5.49 13.57 -5.79
CA LEU A 307 -6.52 13.30 -4.79
C LEU A 307 -7.70 14.23 -5.07
N PHE A 308 -8.87 13.65 -5.30
CA PHE A 308 -10.08 14.34 -5.76
C PHE A 308 -10.43 15.61 -4.96
N SER A 309 -11.29 16.46 -5.52
CA SER A 309 -11.89 17.54 -4.73
C SER A 309 -12.67 16.98 -3.54
N PRO A 310 -12.87 17.75 -2.45
CA PRO A 310 -13.69 17.28 -1.33
C PRO A 310 -15.06 16.75 -1.75
N GLU A 311 -15.72 17.41 -2.70
CA GLU A 311 -17.02 16.98 -3.23
C GLU A 311 -16.91 15.64 -4.00
N ASP A 312 -15.88 15.45 -4.79
CA ASP A 312 -15.70 14.21 -5.55
C ASP A 312 -15.22 13.06 -4.67
N MET A 313 -14.48 13.34 -3.59
CA MET A 313 -14.17 12.34 -2.55
C MET A 313 -15.44 11.82 -1.88
N GLU A 314 -16.40 12.69 -1.54
CA GLU A 314 -17.70 12.28 -0.98
C GLU A 314 -18.46 11.38 -1.96
N LYS A 315 -18.56 11.77 -3.23
CA LYS A 315 -19.22 10.97 -4.26
C LYS A 315 -18.55 9.62 -4.48
N ALA A 316 -17.22 9.58 -4.48
CA ALA A 316 -16.47 8.35 -4.63
C ALA A 316 -16.69 7.42 -3.42
N ALA A 317 -16.62 7.94 -2.19
CA ALA A 317 -16.89 7.17 -0.98
C ALA A 317 -18.34 6.64 -0.93
N ASP A 318 -19.33 7.43 -1.38
CA ASP A 318 -20.73 6.96 -1.49
C ASP A 318 -20.87 5.79 -2.46
N ARG A 319 -20.22 5.85 -3.61
CA ARG A 319 -20.19 4.76 -4.61
C ARG A 319 -19.50 3.52 -4.04
N ASP A 320 -18.34 3.69 -3.39
CA ASP A 320 -17.61 2.60 -2.75
C ASP A 320 -18.47 1.87 -1.74
N VAL A 321 -19.13 2.60 -0.85
CA VAL A 321 -20.00 2.01 0.18
C VAL A 321 -21.20 1.32 -0.44
N ALA A 322 -21.81 1.88 -1.49
CA ALA A 322 -22.88 1.23 -2.22
C ALA A 322 -22.40 -0.08 -2.88
N PHE A 323 -21.21 -0.05 -3.50
CA PHE A 323 -20.59 -1.21 -4.10
C PHE A 323 -20.26 -2.29 -3.05
N PHE A 324 -19.62 -1.93 -1.93
CA PHE A 324 -19.30 -2.85 -0.84
C PHE A 324 -20.55 -3.53 -0.28
N ARG A 325 -21.64 -2.78 -0.05
CA ARG A 325 -22.92 -3.33 0.40
C ARG A 325 -23.56 -4.26 -0.63
N SER A 326 -23.33 -4.06 -1.92
CA SER A 326 -23.86 -4.92 -2.99
C SER A 326 -23.18 -6.28 -3.05
N VAL A 327 -21.96 -6.38 -2.53
CA VAL A 327 -21.14 -7.62 -2.49
C VAL A 327 -21.33 -8.38 -1.17
N ALA A 328 -21.55 -7.68 -0.08
CA ALA A 328 -21.65 -8.26 1.27
C ALA A 328 -23.03 -8.86 1.61
N ARG A 329 -23.92 -9.03 0.62
CA ARG A 329 -25.26 -9.65 0.79
C ARG A 329 -25.24 -11.15 0.68
#